data_34fca0c21a6d1c7cab66ac4f6cba3775
#
_entry.id   34fca0c21a6d1c7cab66ac4f6cba3775
#
_cell.length_a   1.000
_cell.length_b   1.000
_cell.length_c   1.000
_cell.angle_alpha   90.00
_cell.angle_beta   90.00
_cell.angle_gamma   90.00
#
_symmetry.space_group_name_H-M   'P 1'
#
loop_
_entity.id
_entity.type
_entity.pdbx_description
1 polymer ?
#
loop_
_entity_poly.entity_id
_entity_poly.type
_entity_poly.pdbx_seq_one_letter_code
_entity_poly.pdbx_strand_id
1 'polypeptide(L)'
;MNTYEEMNNVLKNQKEFFIKNGAPSIDLRIDRLQRLKSLIMDNRYDFVDALNADFGNRSKNASMLSDVYGIMPAINLAIKNVKKWNKIEKKSSNFPFGILGAKSYIKYEPLGTVGMISPWNFPVNLAFVPLVSIFAAGNQAVSYTHLRA
;
A
#
# COMPACT_ATOMS: atom_id res chain seq x y z
N MET A 1 -20.33 -15.96 -10.12
CA MET A 1 -20.01 -14.65 -10.71
C MET A 1 -18.67 -14.78 -11.43
N ASN A 2 -18.47 -14.10 -12.55
CA ASN A 2 -17.20 -14.18 -13.28
C ASN A 2 -16.18 -13.29 -12.54
N THR A 3 -15.10 -13.87 -12.03
CA THR A 3 -14.03 -13.16 -11.29
C THR A 3 -13.51 -11.91 -12.04
N TYR A 4 -13.51 -11.96 -13.38
CA TYR A 4 -13.13 -10.83 -14.22
C TYR A 4 -14.11 -9.64 -14.10
N GLU A 5 -15.41 -9.91 -14.08
CA GLU A 5 -16.43 -8.85 -13.93
C GLU A 5 -16.39 -8.22 -12.55
N GLU A 6 -16.18 -9.02 -11.50
CA GLU A 6 -16.02 -8.50 -10.13
C GLU A 6 -14.80 -7.59 -10.02
N MET A 7 -13.66 -8.01 -10.57
CA MET A 7 -12.43 -7.20 -10.57
C MET A 7 -12.63 -5.89 -11.33
N ASN A 8 -13.28 -5.92 -12.49
CA ASN A 8 -13.56 -4.71 -13.27
C ASN A 8 -14.50 -3.76 -12.53
N ASN A 9 -15.52 -4.27 -11.85
CA ASN A 9 -16.42 -3.47 -11.05
C ASN A 9 -15.71 -2.81 -9.86
N VAL A 10 -14.86 -3.55 -9.16
CA VAL A 10 -14.03 -2.99 -8.07
C VAL A 10 -13.11 -1.90 -8.60
N LEU A 11 -12.42 -2.15 -9.72
CA LEU A 11 -11.53 -1.17 -10.35
C LEU A 11 -12.28 0.09 -10.78
N LYS A 12 -13.44 -0.06 -11.40
CA LYS A 12 -14.29 1.06 -11.83
C LYS A 12 -14.73 1.89 -10.62
N ASN A 13 -15.28 1.25 -9.59
CA ASN A 13 -15.74 1.91 -8.37
C ASN A 13 -14.60 2.66 -7.66
N GLN A 14 -13.41 2.08 -7.59
CA GLN A 14 -12.24 2.74 -7.00
C GLN A 14 -11.79 3.96 -7.82
N LYS A 15 -11.75 3.86 -9.14
CA LYS A 15 -11.42 5.00 -10.03
C LYS A 15 -12.44 6.14 -9.90
N GLU A 16 -13.71 5.83 -9.94
CA GLU A 16 -14.79 6.82 -9.80
C GLU A 16 -14.72 7.49 -8.42
N PHE A 17 -14.50 6.71 -7.36
CA PHE A 17 -14.32 7.24 -6.00
C PHE A 17 -13.13 8.19 -5.92
N PHE A 18 -11.99 7.83 -6.51
CA PHE A 18 -10.80 8.67 -6.50
C PHE A 18 -11.00 9.97 -7.28
N ILE A 19 -11.63 9.89 -8.47
CA ILE A 19 -11.94 11.07 -9.28
C ILE A 19 -12.87 12.02 -8.52
N LYS A 20 -13.89 11.48 -7.85
CA LYS A 20 -14.87 12.27 -7.10
C LYS A 20 -14.31 12.91 -5.83
N ASN A 21 -13.49 12.19 -5.08
CA ASN A 21 -13.06 12.59 -3.72
C ASN A 21 -11.62 13.10 -3.68
N GLY A 22 -10.84 12.88 -4.72
CA GLY A 22 -9.42 13.26 -4.77
C GLY A 22 -8.52 12.42 -3.85
N ALA A 23 -7.32 12.95 -3.59
CA ALA A 23 -6.33 12.32 -2.74
C ALA A 23 -6.79 12.28 -1.27
N PRO A 24 -6.64 11.12 -0.57
CA PRO A 24 -6.99 11.03 0.85
C PRO A 24 -6.08 11.91 1.70
N SER A 25 -6.62 12.44 2.80
CA SER A 25 -5.83 13.22 3.77
C SER A 25 -4.71 12.37 4.38
N ILE A 26 -3.70 13.04 4.94
CA ILE A 26 -2.59 12.35 5.63
C ILE A 26 -3.12 11.53 6.82
N ASP A 27 -4.06 12.05 7.57
CA ASP A 27 -4.64 11.36 8.73
C ASP A 27 -5.38 10.10 8.29
N LEU A 28 -6.12 10.15 7.18
CA LEU A 28 -6.77 8.96 6.62
C LEU A 28 -5.76 7.92 6.11
N ARG A 29 -4.60 8.36 5.56
CA ARG A 29 -3.53 7.43 5.18
C ARG A 29 -2.93 6.76 6.41
N ILE A 30 -2.68 7.49 7.48
CA ILE A 30 -2.19 6.95 8.76
C ILE A 30 -3.20 5.97 9.35
N ASP A 31 -4.48 6.32 9.38
CA ASP A 31 -5.55 5.43 9.84
C ASP A 31 -5.59 4.11 9.07
N ARG A 32 -5.50 4.17 7.73
CA ARG A 32 -5.43 2.96 6.89
C ARG A 32 -4.24 2.08 7.23
N LEU A 33 -3.06 2.67 7.45
CA LEU A 33 -1.84 1.95 7.83
C LEU A 33 -1.97 1.32 9.23
N GLN A 34 -2.59 2.02 10.18
CA GLN A 34 -2.83 1.48 11.51
C GLN A 34 -3.81 0.32 11.48
N ARG A 35 -4.91 0.45 10.75
CA ARG A 35 -5.88 -0.65 10.56
C ARG A 35 -5.25 -1.86 9.86
N LEU A 36 -4.39 -1.63 8.85
CA LEU A 36 -3.62 -2.69 8.20
C LEU A 36 -2.71 -3.42 9.19
N LYS A 37 -2.02 -2.65 10.05
CA LYS A 37 -1.18 -3.22 11.13
C LYS A 37 -2.00 -4.10 12.09
N SER A 38 -3.14 -3.60 12.57
CA SER A 38 -4.03 -4.35 13.45
C SER A 38 -4.54 -5.62 12.76
N LEU A 39 -5.02 -5.51 11.53
CA LEU A 39 -5.50 -6.67 10.76
C LEU A 39 -4.44 -7.78 10.69
N ILE A 40 -3.19 -7.44 10.38
CA ILE A 40 -2.12 -8.43 10.28
C ILE A 40 -1.80 -9.04 11.64
N MET A 41 -1.72 -8.22 12.68
CA MET A 41 -1.36 -8.70 14.01
C MET A 41 -2.45 -9.51 14.68
N ASP A 42 -3.73 -9.14 14.48
CA ASP A 42 -4.86 -9.84 15.06
C ASP A 42 -5.05 -11.22 14.41
N ASN A 43 -4.79 -11.33 13.10
CA ASN A 43 -4.93 -12.57 12.35
C ASN A 43 -3.59 -13.32 12.13
N ARG A 44 -2.54 -12.99 12.87
CA ARG A 44 -1.18 -13.55 12.64
C ARG A 44 -1.09 -15.06 12.72
N TYR A 45 -1.84 -15.67 13.60
CA TYR A 45 -1.86 -17.13 13.74
C TYR A 45 -2.61 -17.80 12.60
N ASP A 46 -3.72 -17.20 12.16
CA ASP A 46 -4.52 -17.70 11.02
C ASP A 46 -3.70 -17.66 9.72
N PHE A 47 -2.92 -16.59 9.51
CA PHE A 47 -1.97 -16.53 8.38
C PHE A 47 -0.93 -17.64 8.45
N VAL A 48 -0.34 -17.87 9.62
CA VAL A 48 0.68 -18.91 9.82
C VAL A 48 0.10 -20.31 9.61
N ASP A 49 -1.10 -20.57 10.09
CA ASP A 49 -1.78 -21.86 9.93
C ASP A 49 -2.16 -22.11 8.47
N ALA A 50 -2.67 -21.11 7.76
CA ALA A 50 -2.93 -21.18 6.33
C ALA A 50 -1.64 -21.45 5.52
N LEU A 51 -0.55 -20.75 5.81
CA LEU A 51 0.74 -20.96 5.16
C LEU A 51 1.29 -22.38 5.42
N ASN A 52 1.14 -22.90 6.65
CA ASN A 52 1.53 -24.26 6.96
C ASN A 52 0.74 -25.29 6.16
N ALA A 53 -0.56 -25.08 6.03
CA ALA A 53 -1.44 -25.96 5.26
C ALA A 53 -1.11 -25.93 3.76
N ASP A 54 -0.96 -24.74 3.17
CA ASP A 54 -0.72 -24.56 1.73
C ASP A 54 0.64 -25.11 1.29
N PHE A 55 1.69 -24.94 2.11
CA PHE A 55 3.05 -25.36 1.79
C PHE A 55 3.39 -26.78 2.27
N GLY A 56 2.46 -27.49 2.89
CA GLY A 56 2.71 -28.82 3.39
C GLY A 56 3.81 -28.89 4.43
N ASN A 57 3.56 -28.42 5.65
CA ASN A 57 4.47 -28.37 6.80
C ASN A 57 5.56 -27.28 6.78
N ARG A 58 5.29 -26.13 6.20
CA ARG A 58 6.16 -24.97 6.38
C ARG A 58 6.25 -24.60 7.87
N SER A 59 7.47 -24.36 8.36
CA SER A 59 7.69 -23.99 9.76
C SER A 59 6.85 -22.78 10.18
N LYS A 60 6.01 -22.95 11.20
CA LYS A 60 5.17 -21.87 11.75
C LYS A 60 6.03 -20.69 12.27
N ASN A 61 7.17 -20.97 12.90
CA ASN A 61 8.07 -19.93 13.38
C ASN A 61 8.72 -19.16 12.22
N ALA A 62 9.13 -19.84 11.15
CA ALA A 62 9.66 -19.17 9.96
C ALA A 62 8.59 -18.30 9.28
N SER A 63 7.36 -18.81 9.12
CA SER A 63 6.23 -18.04 8.56
C SER A 63 5.89 -16.83 9.43
N MET A 64 5.85 -16.98 10.74
CA MET A 64 5.62 -15.87 11.66
C MET A 64 6.68 -14.77 11.50
N LEU A 65 7.95 -15.15 11.39
CA LEU A 65 9.05 -14.19 11.28
C LEU A 65 9.08 -13.52 9.90
N SER A 66 9.01 -14.32 8.83
CA SER A 66 9.20 -13.82 7.46
C SER A 66 7.95 -13.19 6.86
N ASP A 67 6.78 -13.84 7.03
CA ASP A 67 5.55 -13.39 6.40
C ASP A 67 4.78 -12.37 7.26
N VAL A 68 4.74 -12.55 8.57
CA VAL A 68 3.97 -11.66 9.45
C VAL A 68 4.82 -10.52 10.00
N TYR A 69 5.83 -10.83 10.79
CA TYR A 69 6.65 -9.78 11.41
C TYR A 69 7.53 -9.05 10.40
N GLY A 70 7.89 -9.66 9.27
CA GLY A 70 8.62 -9.01 8.19
C GLY A 70 7.93 -7.78 7.60
N ILE A 71 6.61 -7.64 7.77
CA ILE A 71 5.84 -6.49 7.30
C ILE A 71 5.94 -5.30 8.27
N MET A 72 6.13 -5.55 9.56
CA MET A 72 6.04 -4.53 10.61
C MET A 72 7.02 -3.36 10.44
N PRO A 73 8.29 -3.56 10.03
CA PRO A 73 9.22 -2.47 9.77
C PRO A 73 8.69 -1.50 8.71
N ALA A 74 8.12 -2.01 7.60
CA ALA A 74 7.59 -1.18 6.53
C ALA A 74 6.39 -0.34 7.01
N ILE A 75 5.44 -0.95 7.74
CA ILE A 75 4.28 -0.23 8.29
C ILE A 75 4.71 0.85 9.28
N ASN A 76 5.58 0.52 10.22
CA ASN A 76 6.04 1.47 11.23
C ASN A 76 6.81 2.65 10.59
N LEU A 77 7.64 2.37 9.59
CA LEU A 77 8.34 3.38 8.81
C LEU A 77 7.36 4.30 8.09
N ALA A 78 6.34 3.74 7.44
CA ALA A 78 5.32 4.49 6.71
C ALA A 78 4.52 5.39 7.65
N ILE A 79 3.99 4.86 8.76
CA ILE A 79 3.23 5.64 9.75
C ILE A 79 4.07 6.81 10.27
N LYS A 80 5.34 6.58 10.59
CA LYS A 80 6.25 7.60 11.11
C LYS A 80 6.57 8.71 10.09
N ASN A 81 6.64 8.37 8.81
CA ASN A 81 7.21 9.27 7.80
C ASN A 81 6.21 9.81 6.77
N VAL A 82 4.98 9.27 6.66
CA VAL A 82 4.01 9.68 5.62
C VAL A 82 3.77 11.18 5.62
N LYS A 83 3.68 11.81 6.79
CA LYS A 83 3.54 13.26 6.92
C LYS A 83 4.75 14.03 6.36
N LYS A 84 5.96 13.52 6.57
CA LYS A 84 7.19 14.10 6.05
C LYS A 84 7.28 13.94 4.53
N TRP A 85 6.97 12.76 4.02
CA TRP A 85 7.04 12.45 2.58
C TRP A 85 6.05 13.26 1.73
N ASN A 86 4.94 13.70 2.33
CA ASN A 86 3.94 14.52 1.64
C ASN A 86 4.16 16.03 1.74
N LYS A 87 5.28 16.47 2.33
CA LYS A 87 5.61 17.89 2.36
C LYS A 87 5.99 18.39 0.98
N ILE A 88 5.50 19.59 0.66
CA ILE A 88 5.88 20.30 -0.55
C ILE A 88 7.35 20.66 -0.46
N GLU A 89 8.14 20.28 -1.46
CA GLU A 89 9.54 20.63 -1.60
C GLU A 89 9.67 21.91 -2.43
N LYS A 90 10.06 23.01 -1.79
CA LYS A 90 10.36 24.25 -2.51
C LYS A 90 11.64 24.07 -3.31
N LYS A 91 11.64 24.55 -4.56
CA LYS A 91 12.79 24.56 -5.46
C LYS A 91 13.10 25.99 -5.89
N SER A 92 14.32 26.25 -6.32
CA SER A 92 14.69 27.54 -6.93
C SER A 92 13.99 27.69 -8.28
N SER A 93 13.48 28.88 -8.55
CA SER A 93 12.96 29.22 -9.87
C SER A 93 14.08 29.73 -10.76
N ASN A 94 14.03 29.42 -12.06
CA ASN A 94 15.03 29.89 -13.04
C ASN A 94 14.99 31.41 -13.19
N PHE A 95 16.18 31.99 -13.45
CA PHE A 95 16.31 33.41 -13.83
C PHE A 95 15.61 33.64 -15.18
N PRO A 96 14.87 34.76 -15.38
CA PRO A 96 14.63 35.86 -14.41
C PRO A 96 13.39 35.64 -13.54
N PHE A 97 12.62 34.58 -13.71
CA PHE A 97 11.31 34.38 -13.11
C PHE A 97 11.33 34.37 -11.57
N GLY A 98 12.39 33.84 -10.96
CA GLY A 98 12.55 33.87 -9.51
C GLY A 98 12.56 35.28 -8.93
N ILE A 99 13.24 36.23 -9.61
CA ILE A 99 13.29 37.66 -9.21
C ILE A 99 11.92 38.32 -9.37
N LEU A 100 11.15 37.86 -10.37
CA LEU A 100 9.78 38.35 -10.63
C LEU A 100 8.71 37.72 -9.71
N GLY A 101 9.14 36.95 -8.69
CA GLY A 101 8.25 36.36 -7.69
C GLY A 101 7.68 34.99 -8.03
N ALA A 102 8.14 34.34 -9.11
CA ALA A 102 7.74 32.96 -9.41
C ALA A 102 8.24 31.98 -8.34
N LYS A 103 7.39 30.99 -8.01
CA LYS A 103 7.70 29.95 -7.02
C LYS A 103 7.64 28.60 -7.69
N SER A 104 8.71 27.82 -7.55
CA SER A 104 8.79 26.44 -8.02
C SER A 104 8.75 25.47 -6.85
N TYR A 105 8.04 24.37 -7.02
CA TYR A 105 7.95 23.34 -5.98
C TYR A 105 7.64 21.97 -6.58
N ILE A 106 7.99 20.92 -5.83
CA ILE A 106 7.59 19.55 -6.12
C ILE A 106 6.53 19.15 -5.10
N LYS A 107 5.42 18.61 -5.59
CA LYS A 107 4.36 18.02 -4.80
C LYS A 107 4.10 16.61 -5.30
N TYR A 108 4.16 15.62 -4.39
CA TYR A 108 3.85 14.23 -4.71
C TYR A 108 2.36 13.99 -4.61
N GLU A 109 1.76 13.47 -5.68
CA GLU A 109 0.34 13.17 -5.74
C GLU A 109 0.13 11.66 -5.96
N PRO A 110 -0.93 11.06 -5.41
CA PRO A 110 -1.27 9.67 -5.68
C PRO A 110 -1.69 9.48 -7.14
N LEU A 111 -1.36 8.32 -7.69
CA LEU A 111 -1.77 7.92 -9.04
C LEU A 111 -3.26 7.55 -9.14
N GLY A 112 -3.88 7.23 -8.00
CA GLY A 112 -5.28 6.81 -7.89
C GLY A 112 -5.42 5.34 -7.55
N THR A 113 -5.61 4.46 -8.52
CA THR A 113 -5.73 3.00 -8.29
C THR A 113 -4.52 2.28 -8.86
N VAL A 114 -3.88 1.45 -8.04
CA VAL A 114 -2.69 0.67 -8.38
C VAL A 114 -3.03 -0.82 -8.39
N GLY A 115 -2.71 -1.50 -9.50
CA GLY A 115 -2.77 -2.96 -9.59
C GLY A 115 -1.57 -3.60 -8.89
N MET A 116 -1.82 -4.64 -8.11
CA MET A 116 -0.80 -5.39 -7.40
C MET A 116 -0.93 -6.88 -7.69
N ILE A 117 0.17 -7.52 -8.08
CA ILE A 117 0.26 -8.96 -8.29
C ILE A 117 1.28 -9.51 -7.32
N SER A 118 0.85 -10.40 -6.43
CA SER A 118 1.71 -10.97 -5.40
C SER A 118 2.17 -12.37 -5.79
N PRO A 119 3.48 -12.68 -5.68
CA PRO A 119 3.99 -14.02 -5.92
C PRO A 119 3.65 -14.97 -4.76
N TRP A 120 3.78 -16.25 -5.04
CA TRP A 120 3.35 -17.32 -4.13
C TRP A 120 4.35 -17.69 -3.02
N ASN A 121 5.62 -17.33 -3.14
CA ASN A 121 6.70 -17.83 -2.27
C ASN A 121 6.72 -17.24 -0.85
N PHE A 122 6.29 -15.98 -0.68
CA PHE A 122 6.02 -15.32 0.60
C PHE A 122 4.69 -14.55 0.49
N PRO A 123 3.57 -15.26 0.38
CA PRO A 123 2.33 -14.66 -0.11
C PRO A 123 1.79 -13.56 0.79
N VAL A 124 1.93 -13.68 2.11
CA VAL A 124 1.46 -12.66 3.06
C VAL A 124 2.38 -11.44 3.02
N ASN A 125 3.69 -11.64 3.15
CA ASN A 125 4.66 -10.53 3.13
C ASN A 125 4.58 -9.74 1.82
N LEU A 126 4.64 -10.45 0.68
CA LEU A 126 4.71 -9.83 -0.64
C LEU A 126 3.36 -9.28 -1.13
N ALA A 127 2.26 -9.59 -0.45
CA ALA A 127 0.99 -8.89 -0.62
C ALA A 127 0.93 -7.61 0.21
N PHE A 128 1.31 -7.67 1.47
CA PHE A 128 1.09 -6.56 2.39
C PHE A 128 2.18 -5.48 2.37
N VAL A 129 3.46 -5.81 2.12
CA VAL A 129 4.53 -4.79 2.04
C VAL A 129 4.31 -3.78 0.91
N PRO A 130 4.00 -4.17 -0.34
CA PRO A 130 3.64 -3.20 -1.38
C PRO A 130 2.38 -2.41 -1.04
N LEU A 131 1.37 -3.04 -0.40
CA LEU A 131 0.14 -2.38 0.02
C LEU A 131 0.40 -1.24 1.02
N VAL A 132 1.38 -1.41 1.91
CA VAL A 132 1.83 -0.33 2.82
C VAL A 132 2.27 0.90 2.02
N SER A 133 3.09 0.71 0.99
CA SER A 133 3.59 1.80 0.14
C SER A 133 2.47 2.46 -0.66
N ILE A 134 1.52 1.66 -1.17
CA ILE A 134 0.35 2.13 -1.91
C ILE A 134 -0.51 3.03 -1.02
N PHE A 135 -0.79 2.62 0.22
CA PHE A 135 -1.58 3.39 1.17
C PHE A 135 -0.84 4.64 1.66
N ALA A 136 0.45 4.55 1.92
CA ALA A 136 1.28 5.71 2.31
C ALA A 136 1.29 6.79 1.22
N ALA A 137 1.38 6.38 -0.05
CA ALA A 137 1.30 7.30 -1.19
C ALA A 137 -0.12 7.88 -1.42
N GLY A 138 -1.15 7.33 -0.75
CA GLY A 138 -2.54 7.79 -0.89
C GLY A 138 -3.31 7.13 -2.01
N ASN A 139 -2.79 6.05 -2.57
CA ASN A 139 -3.46 5.28 -3.60
C ASN A 139 -4.47 4.28 -3.01
N GLN A 140 -5.29 3.74 -3.90
CA GLN A 140 -6.11 2.55 -3.69
C GLN A 140 -5.43 1.36 -4.36
N ALA A 141 -5.72 0.13 -3.91
CA ALA A 141 -5.14 -1.08 -4.47
C ALA A 141 -6.21 -2.03 -5.00
N VAL A 142 -5.93 -2.65 -6.13
CA VAL A 142 -6.58 -3.88 -6.58
C VAL A 142 -5.52 -4.96 -6.55
N SER A 143 -5.70 -5.95 -5.69
CA SER A 143 -4.74 -7.04 -5.52
C SER A 143 -5.25 -8.31 -6.21
N TYR A 144 -4.37 -8.95 -6.96
CA TYR A 144 -4.60 -10.26 -7.54
C TYR A 144 -3.56 -11.25 -7.01
N THR A 145 -4.03 -12.32 -6.37
CA THR A 145 -3.17 -13.29 -5.67
C THR A 145 -3.23 -14.71 -6.26
N HIS A 146 -4.00 -14.93 -7.34
CA HIS A 146 -4.28 -16.27 -7.88
C HIS A 146 -3.46 -16.60 -9.15
N LEU A 147 -2.20 -16.20 -9.20
CA LEU A 147 -1.29 -16.73 -10.22
C LEU A 147 -0.95 -18.17 -9.86
N ARG A 148 -1.73 -19.11 -10.37
CA ARG A 148 -1.29 -20.51 -10.44
C ARG A 148 -0.15 -20.56 -11.47
N ALA A 149 0.99 -21.10 -11.04
CA ALA A 149 2.06 -21.50 -11.93
C ALA A 149 1.58 -22.67 -12.83
#